data_e9899183d0c221d26c64360c966e7747
#
_entry.id   e9899183d0c221d26c64360c966e7747
#
_cell.length_a   1.000
_cell.length_b   1.000
_cell.length_c   1.000
_cell.angle_alpha   90.00
_cell.angle_beta   90.00
_cell.angle_gamma   90.00
#
_symmetry.space_group_name_H-M   'P 1'
#
loop_
_entity.id
_entity.type
_entity.pdbx_description
1 polymer ?
#
loop_
_entity_poly.entity_id
_entity_poly.type
_entity_poly.pdbx_seq_one_letter_code
_entity_poly.pdbx_strand_id
1 'polypeptide(L)'
;VVVFPDQKLTDEQLKKFAFLFGPQFVADNNFPVLGSQDSPNSIVIVGNQAHEYTKSYLGHQEVLPHSDHQWLKCPSSASMLYAVDIENEAAPTAWIDMVKAYRLLDSETRDAIKEIELITYNPFYRPFGSVVSKYIDRKIEIPPGETFPHPLVRTHPLTNEKILYLNIAYELEFKDISFEKGSKLFS
;
A
#
# COMPACT_ATOMS: atom_id res chain seq x y z
N VAL A 1 -5.87 -9.14 10.72
CA VAL A 1 -6.16 -7.87 11.41
C VAL A 1 -6.29 -8.15 12.90
N VAL A 2 -5.68 -7.29 13.71
CA VAL A 2 -5.80 -7.31 15.18
C VAL A 2 -6.37 -5.98 15.61
N VAL A 3 -7.34 -6.00 16.51
CA VAL A 3 -8.01 -4.80 17.03
C VAL A 3 -7.77 -4.71 18.54
N PHE A 4 -7.39 -3.53 19.01
CA PHE A 4 -7.23 -3.18 20.41
C PHE A 4 -8.29 -2.14 20.78
N PRO A 5 -9.46 -2.54 21.30
CA PRO A 5 -10.54 -1.60 21.60
C PRO A 5 -10.20 -0.69 22.77
N ASP A 6 -10.91 0.44 22.84
CA ASP A 6 -10.91 1.36 23.98
C ASP A 6 -9.54 1.97 24.35
N GLN A 7 -8.64 2.11 23.36
CA GLN A 7 -7.34 2.71 23.58
C GLN A 7 -7.42 4.24 23.56
N LYS A 8 -6.73 4.89 24.53
CA LYS A 8 -6.50 6.33 24.57
C LYS A 8 -5.00 6.56 24.62
N LEU A 9 -4.41 6.85 23.48
CA LEU A 9 -2.96 6.99 23.33
C LEU A 9 -2.60 8.42 22.96
N THR A 10 -1.50 8.90 23.52
CA THR A 10 -0.79 10.05 22.97
C THR A 10 0.04 9.61 21.76
N ASP A 11 0.46 10.55 20.93
CA ASP A 11 1.34 10.27 19.77
C ASP A 11 2.60 9.51 20.17
N GLU A 12 3.20 9.89 21.30
CA GLU A 12 4.39 9.23 21.84
C GLU A 12 4.11 7.78 22.28
N GLN A 13 2.94 7.51 22.83
CA GLN A 13 2.53 6.15 23.20
C GLN A 13 2.26 5.30 21.97
N LEU A 14 1.59 5.87 20.95
CA LEU A 14 1.36 5.20 19.67
C LEU A 14 2.68 4.84 18.98
N LYS A 15 3.63 5.76 18.91
CA LYS A 15 4.97 5.52 18.38
C LYS A 15 5.70 4.41 19.13
N LYS A 16 5.73 4.49 20.48
CA LYS A 16 6.37 3.43 21.30
C LYS A 16 5.75 2.06 21.07
N PHE A 17 4.43 2.00 20.94
CA PHE A 17 3.75 0.76 20.65
C PHE A 17 4.11 0.24 19.25
N ALA A 18 4.13 1.10 18.24
CA ALA A 18 4.53 0.73 16.88
C ALA A 18 5.95 0.18 16.81
N PHE A 19 6.89 0.73 17.57
CA PHE A 19 8.28 0.25 17.63
C PHE A 19 8.44 -1.18 18.15
N LEU A 20 7.46 -1.72 18.86
CA LEU A 20 7.48 -3.13 19.30
C LEU A 20 7.39 -4.11 18.12
N PHE A 21 6.89 -3.65 16.97
CA PHE A 21 6.75 -4.45 15.75
C PHE A 21 7.92 -4.28 14.78
N GLY A 22 8.84 -3.38 15.07
CA GLY A 22 10.01 -3.10 14.25
C GLY A 22 10.26 -1.61 14.04
N PRO A 23 11.31 -1.26 13.28
CA PRO A 23 11.59 0.13 12.96
C PRO A 23 10.47 0.74 12.13
N GLN A 24 10.14 1.99 12.40
CA GLN A 24 9.14 2.73 11.64
C GLN A 24 9.65 3.00 10.22
N PHE A 25 8.72 3.06 9.29
CA PHE A 25 9.01 3.54 7.95
C PHE A 25 9.48 5.00 8.02
N VAL A 26 10.58 5.26 7.35
CA VAL A 26 11.11 6.61 7.17
C VAL A 26 10.81 7.03 5.74
N ALA A 27 9.94 8.02 5.58
CA ALA A 27 9.62 8.57 4.28
C ALA A 27 10.84 9.24 3.65
N ASP A 28 11.03 9.08 2.36
CA ASP A 28 11.95 9.90 1.61
C ASP A 28 11.43 11.35 1.48
N ASN A 29 12.25 12.24 0.91
CA ASN A 29 11.90 13.67 0.76
C ASN A 29 10.70 13.92 -0.18
N ASN A 30 10.26 12.93 -0.94
CA ASN A 30 9.14 13.03 -1.88
C ASN A 30 7.84 12.53 -1.26
N PHE A 31 7.90 11.90 -0.10
CA PHE A 31 6.70 11.53 0.63
C PHE A 31 6.01 12.81 1.14
N PRO A 32 4.73 13.03 0.88
CA PRO A 32 4.03 14.17 1.47
C PRO A 32 3.99 13.97 2.99
N VAL A 33 4.88 14.65 3.65
CA VAL A 33 4.92 14.64 5.11
C VAL A 33 3.68 15.37 5.62
N LEU A 34 2.75 14.60 6.08
CA LEU A 34 1.52 15.06 6.69
C LEU A 34 1.63 14.82 8.19
N GLY A 35 2.45 15.60 8.85
CA GLY A 35 2.64 15.54 10.28
C GLY A 35 2.90 16.91 10.84
N SER A 36 2.91 17.03 12.17
CA SER A 36 3.38 18.26 12.83
C SER A 36 4.83 18.51 12.45
N GLN A 37 5.24 19.78 12.41
CA GLN A 37 6.65 20.15 12.18
C GLN A 37 7.58 19.53 13.24
N ASP A 38 7.03 19.18 14.42
CA ASP A 38 7.78 18.60 15.54
C ASP A 38 7.92 17.08 15.46
N SER A 39 7.21 16.40 14.55
CA SER A 39 7.30 14.95 14.35
C SER A 39 7.06 14.59 12.88
N PRO A 40 7.80 15.24 11.97
CA PRO A 40 7.67 14.90 10.56
C PRO A 40 8.05 13.43 10.40
N ASN A 41 7.34 12.66 9.65
CA ASN A 41 7.68 11.31 9.21
C ASN A 41 7.28 10.14 10.12
N SER A 42 6.59 10.35 11.24
CA SER A 42 6.26 9.22 12.12
C SER A 42 4.77 8.91 12.25
N ILE A 43 3.89 9.90 12.09
CA ILE A 43 2.44 9.70 12.10
C ILE A 43 1.83 10.47 10.93
N VAL A 44 0.99 9.79 10.17
CA VAL A 44 0.22 10.38 9.06
C VAL A 44 -1.22 10.56 9.52
N ILE A 45 -1.74 11.77 9.43
CA ILE A 45 -3.14 12.05 9.72
C ILE A 45 -3.97 11.69 8.50
N VAL A 46 -4.84 10.70 8.66
CA VAL A 46 -5.78 10.25 7.63
C VAL A 46 -7.18 10.72 8.00
N GLY A 47 -7.85 11.43 7.11
CA GLY A 47 -9.20 11.92 7.37
C GLY A 47 -9.66 13.02 6.43
N ASN A 48 -10.89 13.46 6.63
CA ASN A 48 -11.56 14.46 5.81
C ASN A 48 -11.60 15.86 6.44
N GLN A 49 -11.14 16.00 7.68
CA GLN A 49 -11.08 17.28 8.38
C GLN A 49 -9.64 17.67 8.69
N ALA A 50 -9.37 18.98 8.65
CA ALA A 50 -8.13 19.52 9.18
C ALA A 50 -8.26 19.60 10.70
N HIS A 51 -7.47 18.82 11.41
CA HIS A 51 -7.22 19.01 12.83
C HIS A 51 -6.18 20.13 13.05
N GLU A 52 -5.74 20.32 14.27
CA GLU A 52 -4.61 21.17 14.65
C GLU A 52 -3.32 20.90 13.82
N TYR A 53 -3.25 19.77 13.15
CA TYR A 53 -2.26 19.44 12.13
C TYR A 53 -2.72 19.98 10.76
N THR A 54 -1.84 20.68 10.10
CA THR A 54 -2.13 21.53 8.93
C THR A 54 -2.71 20.84 7.70
N LYS A 55 -2.68 19.50 7.60
CA LYS A 55 -3.27 18.75 6.48
C LYS A 55 -3.61 17.33 6.90
N SER A 56 -4.81 16.87 6.55
CA SER A 56 -5.15 15.46 6.55
C SER A 56 -4.92 14.84 5.17
N TYR A 57 -4.56 13.55 5.15
CA TYR A 57 -4.36 12.77 3.93
C TYR A 57 -5.66 12.07 3.53
N LEU A 58 -5.84 11.86 2.22
CA LEU A 58 -6.97 11.20 1.57
C LEU A 58 -8.27 12.00 1.49
N GLY A 59 -8.61 12.84 2.47
CA GLY A 59 -9.87 13.58 2.44
C GLY A 59 -11.09 12.66 2.31
N HIS A 60 -11.93 12.89 1.27
CA HIS A 60 -13.11 12.09 0.95
C HIS A 60 -12.87 11.05 -0.16
N GLN A 61 -11.62 10.77 -0.51
CA GLN A 61 -11.33 9.86 -1.60
C GLN A 61 -11.44 8.40 -1.17
N GLU A 62 -12.01 7.58 -2.05
CA GLU A 62 -11.92 6.13 -1.94
C GLU A 62 -10.46 5.69 -2.16
N VAL A 63 -10.01 4.77 -1.32
CA VAL A 63 -8.69 4.16 -1.44
C VAL A 63 -8.87 2.72 -1.89
N LEU A 64 -8.35 2.42 -3.07
CA LEU A 64 -8.38 1.06 -3.60
C LEU A 64 -7.52 0.12 -2.74
N PRO A 65 -7.84 -1.18 -2.71
CA PRO A 65 -7.03 -2.18 -2.01
C PRO A 65 -5.57 -2.13 -2.45
N HIS A 66 -4.66 -2.04 -1.48
CA HIS A 66 -3.23 -1.95 -1.71
C HIS A 66 -2.41 -2.54 -0.55
N SER A 67 -1.14 -2.71 -0.79
CA SER A 67 -0.13 -2.94 0.23
C SER A 67 0.79 -1.73 0.28
N ASP A 68 1.03 -1.20 1.48
CA ASP A 68 1.88 -0.03 1.65
C ASP A 68 3.31 -0.29 1.19
N HIS A 69 3.89 0.70 0.52
CA HIS A 69 5.31 0.77 0.14
C HIS A 69 5.77 -0.40 -0.75
N GLN A 70 4.88 -0.99 -1.54
CA GLN A 70 5.21 -2.15 -2.39
C GLN A 70 6.29 -1.85 -3.43
N TRP A 71 6.50 -0.59 -3.79
CA TRP A 71 7.58 -0.16 -4.70
C TRP A 71 8.98 -0.25 -4.09
N LEU A 72 9.11 -0.40 -2.77
CA LEU A 72 10.38 -0.49 -2.09
C LEU A 72 10.91 -1.93 -2.04
N LYS A 73 12.23 -2.08 -1.95
CA LYS A 73 12.88 -3.37 -1.75
C LYS A 73 12.40 -4.07 -0.47
N CYS A 74 12.15 -3.31 0.58
CA CYS A 74 11.60 -3.78 1.86
C CYS A 74 10.27 -3.04 2.11
N PRO A 75 9.14 -3.56 1.61
CA PRO A 75 7.82 -3.00 1.89
C PRO A 75 7.49 -3.04 3.39
N SER A 76 6.55 -2.22 3.82
CA SER A 76 6.05 -2.27 5.20
C SER A 76 5.49 -3.63 5.54
N SER A 77 5.94 -4.18 6.68
CA SER A 77 5.46 -5.49 7.18
C SER A 77 4.08 -5.40 7.82
N ALA A 78 3.73 -4.23 8.33
CA ALA A 78 2.44 -3.93 8.95
C ALA A 78 2.16 -2.43 8.89
N SER A 79 0.87 -2.08 8.93
CA SER A 79 0.39 -0.71 9.13
C SER A 79 -0.45 -0.67 10.39
N MET A 80 -0.36 0.43 11.13
CA MET A 80 -1.11 0.66 12.35
C MET A 80 -2.01 1.88 12.18
N LEU A 81 -3.30 1.71 12.42
CA LEU A 81 -4.29 2.78 12.40
C LEU A 81 -4.77 3.03 13.84
N TYR A 82 -4.77 4.28 14.25
CA TYR A 82 -5.33 4.73 15.51
C TYR A 82 -6.52 5.65 15.23
N ALA A 83 -7.71 5.22 15.65
CA ALA A 83 -8.93 6.00 15.51
C ALA A 83 -8.96 7.13 16.52
N VAL A 84 -8.99 8.38 16.05
CA VAL A 84 -9.06 9.58 16.88
C VAL A 84 -10.50 10.08 16.98
N ASP A 85 -11.13 10.29 15.84
CA ASP A 85 -12.51 10.76 15.71
C ASP A 85 -13.14 10.12 14.47
N ILE A 86 -14.17 9.31 14.68
CA ILE A 86 -14.85 8.55 13.62
C ILE A 86 -16.35 8.72 13.78
N GLU A 87 -17.00 9.21 12.74
CA GLU A 87 -18.47 9.30 12.69
C GLU A 87 -19.10 7.91 12.66
N ASN A 88 -20.31 7.77 13.23
CA ASN A 88 -21.00 6.48 13.36
C ASN A 88 -21.27 5.77 12.02
N GLU A 89 -21.37 6.52 10.92
CA GLU A 89 -21.62 5.99 9.57
C GLU A 89 -20.39 6.13 8.66
N ALA A 90 -19.20 6.23 9.23
CA ALA A 90 -17.97 6.32 8.45
C ALA A 90 -17.76 5.07 7.58
N ALA A 91 -17.17 5.27 6.41
CA ALA A 91 -16.83 4.18 5.52
C ALA A 91 -15.87 3.18 6.21
N PRO A 92 -16.15 1.87 6.16
CA PRO A 92 -15.30 0.87 6.80
C PRO A 92 -13.96 0.72 6.08
N THR A 93 -12.94 0.34 6.82
CA THR A 93 -11.70 -0.18 6.22
C THR A 93 -11.88 -1.66 5.91
N ALA A 94 -11.64 -2.02 4.65
CA ALA A 94 -11.76 -3.40 4.19
C ALA A 94 -10.37 -4.03 3.96
N TRP A 95 -10.25 -5.31 4.25
CA TRP A 95 -9.04 -6.10 3.98
C TRP A 95 -9.36 -7.28 3.07
N ILE A 96 -8.49 -7.56 2.12
CA ILE A 96 -8.61 -8.69 1.20
C ILE A 96 -7.66 -9.80 1.65
N ASP A 97 -8.20 -11.01 1.81
CA ASP A 97 -7.39 -12.20 2.05
C ASP A 97 -6.71 -12.66 0.75
N MET A 98 -5.43 -12.32 0.61
CA MET A 98 -4.64 -12.60 -0.59
C MET A 98 -4.22 -14.07 -0.72
N VAL A 99 -4.29 -14.87 0.36
CA VAL A 99 -4.17 -16.34 0.30
C VAL A 99 -5.41 -16.90 -0.39
N LYS A 100 -6.59 -16.47 0.06
CA LYS A 100 -7.86 -16.87 -0.56
C LYS A 100 -7.96 -16.41 -2.00
N ALA A 101 -7.54 -15.17 -2.29
CA ALA A 101 -7.50 -14.65 -3.66
C ALA A 101 -6.67 -15.55 -4.58
N TYR A 102 -5.45 -15.93 -4.16
CA TYR A 102 -4.62 -16.86 -4.93
C TYR A 102 -5.28 -18.24 -5.12
N ARG A 103 -5.94 -18.77 -4.10
CA ARG A 103 -6.61 -20.06 -4.17
C ARG A 103 -7.82 -20.08 -5.10
N LEU A 104 -8.47 -18.94 -5.29
CA LEU A 104 -9.62 -18.80 -6.19
C LEU A 104 -9.25 -18.71 -7.67
N LEU A 105 -7.98 -18.45 -7.99
CA LEU A 105 -7.51 -18.49 -9.37
C LEU A 105 -7.61 -19.92 -9.92
N ASP A 106 -7.94 -20.05 -11.20
CA ASP A 106 -7.84 -21.33 -11.90
C ASP A 106 -6.38 -21.79 -12.07
N SER A 107 -6.18 -23.04 -12.46
CA SER A 107 -4.84 -23.61 -12.61
C SER A 107 -4.02 -22.98 -13.72
N GLU A 108 -4.66 -22.60 -14.81
CA GLU A 108 -4.01 -21.98 -15.96
C GLU A 108 -3.46 -20.60 -15.58
N THR A 109 -4.26 -19.79 -14.92
CA THR A 109 -3.84 -18.47 -14.40
C THR A 109 -2.71 -18.62 -13.39
N ARG A 110 -2.83 -19.56 -12.42
CA ARG A 110 -1.76 -19.80 -11.44
C ARG A 110 -0.45 -20.20 -12.10
N ASP A 111 -0.49 -21.05 -13.11
CA ASP A 111 0.70 -21.45 -13.87
C ASP A 111 1.28 -20.30 -14.69
N ALA A 112 0.44 -19.46 -15.25
CA ALA A 112 0.86 -18.30 -16.02
C ALA A 112 1.58 -17.24 -15.18
N ILE A 113 1.19 -17.07 -13.90
CA ILE A 113 1.71 -15.98 -13.05
C ILE A 113 2.83 -16.38 -12.08
N LYS A 114 3.12 -17.67 -11.92
CA LYS A 114 4.01 -18.20 -10.86
C LYS A 114 5.43 -17.63 -10.87
N GLU A 115 5.95 -17.28 -12.06
CA GLU A 115 7.31 -16.73 -12.25
C GLU A 115 7.30 -15.24 -12.58
N ILE A 116 6.14 -14.60 -12.54
CA ILE A 116 6.03 -13.19 -12.86
C ILE A 116 6.54 -12.34 -11.67
N GLU A 117 7.32 -11.32 -12.00
CA GLU A 117 7.67 -10.24 -11.06
C GLU A 117 6.84 -9.00 -11.36
N LEU A 118 6.25 -8.43 -10.31
CA LEU A 118 5.47 -7.20 -10.32
C LEU A 118 6.37 -6.02 -9.96
N ILE A 119 6.32 -4.96 -10.75
CA ILE A 119 6.88 -3.65 -10.42
C ILE A 119 5.71 -2.72 -10.15
N THR A 120 5.72 -2.04 -9.01
CA THR A 120 4.78 -0.97 -8.69
C THR A 120 5.52 0.35 -8.57
N TYR A 121 4.82 1.44 -8.85
CA TYR A 121 5.38 2.77 -8.86
C TYR A 121 4.87 3.58 -7.67
N ASN A 122 5.77 4.41 -7.12
CA ASN A 122 5.46 5.25 -5.99
C ASN A 122 4.42 6.31 -6.39
N PRO A 123 3.20 6.30 -5.82
CA PRO A 123 2.13 7.23 -6.19
C PRO A 123 2.44 8.68 -5.78
N PHE A 124 3.36 8.91 -4.86
CA PHE A 124 3.69 10.24 -4.35
C PHE A 124 4.51 11.10 -5.32
N TYR A 125 5.00 10.52 -6.40
CA TYR A 125 5.60 11.28 -7.51
C TYR A 125 4.55 11.85 -8.47
N ARG A 126 3.28 11.44 -8.33
CA ARG A 126 2.17 11.99 -9.10
C ARG A 126 1.43 13.06 -8.28
N PRO A 127 0.79 14.03 -8.94
CA PRO A 127 -0.11 14.94 -8.24
C PRO A 127 -1.18 14.15 -7.49
N PHE A 128 -1.47 14.56 -6.26
CA PHE A 128 -2.47 13.91 -5.43
C PHE A 128 -3.82 13.79 -6.14
N GLY A 129 -4.43 12.60 -6.10
CA GLY A 129 -5.69 12.32 -6.79
C GLY A 129 -5.58 12.01 -8.28
N SER A 130 -4.36 12.04 -8.86
CA SER A 130 -4.14 11.69 -10.26
C SER A 130 -3.84 10.20 -10.48
N VAL A 131 -3.59 9.45 -9.41
CA VAL A 131 -3.25 8.02 -9.51
C VAL A 131 -4.52 7.24 -9.80
N VAL A 132 -4.63 6.80 -11.03
CA VAL A 132 -5.58 5.78 -11.43
C VAL A 132 -4.77 4.50 -11.57
N SER A 133 -5.22 3.41 -10.92
CA SER A 133 -4.63 2.10 -11.15
C SER A 133 -4.56 1.83 -12.65
N LYS A 134 -3.37 1.68 -13.18
CA LYS A 134 -3.21 1.34 -14.59
C LYS A 134 -1.95 0.51 -14.81
N TYR A 135 -2.04 -0.36 -15.79
CA TYR A 135 -0.90 -1.06 -16.34
C TYR A 135 -0.07 -0.10 -17.21
N ILE A 136 1.22 0.03 -16.93
CA ILE A 136 2.11 0.99 -17.60
C ILE A 136 2.70 0.41 -18.88
N ASP A 137 2.70 1.21 -19.95
CA ASP A 137 3.52 0.95 -21.12
C ASP A 137 4.86 1.69 -21.00
N ARG A 138 5.92 0.97 -20.69
CA ARG A 138 7.28 1.52 -20.57
C ARG A 138 7.80 2.20 -21.84
N LYS A 139 7.29 1.89 -22.99
CA LYS A 139 7.69 2.54 -24.26
C LYS A 139 7.15 3.97 -24.34
N ILE A 140 6.07 4.25 -23.62
CA ILE A 140 5.40 5.55 -23.63
C ILE A 140 5.85 6.37 -22.42
N GLU A 141 5.78 5.79 -21.23
CA GLU A 141 6.02 6.51 -19.98
C GLU A 141 6.50 5.57 -18.88
N ILE A 142 7.54 5.98 -18.16
CA ILE A 142 7.96 5.34 -16.90
C ILE A 142 7.73 6.35 -15.78
N PRO A 143 6.90 6.05 -14.79
CA PRO A 143 6.74 6.91 -13.62
C PRO A 143 8.07 7.10 -12.89
N PRO A 144 8.33 8.29 -12.34
CA PRO A 144 9.58 8.56 -11.63
C PRO A 144 9.66 7.82 -10.30
N GLY A 145 10.87 7.75 -9.76
CA GLY A 145 11.15 7.17 -8.46
C GLY A 145 11.79 5.79 -8.51
N GLU A 146 12.31 5.38 -7.38
CA GLU A 146 12.87 4.05 -7.24
C GLU A 146 11.76 2.99 -7.24
N THR A 147 12.04 1.85 -7.84
CA THR A 147 11.16 0.69 -7.85
C THR A 147 11.96 -0.57 -7.55
N PHE A 148 11.28 -1.58 -7.06
CA PHE A 148 11.87 -2.90 -6.84
C PHE A 148 10.88 -3.97 -7.29
N PRO A 149 11.31 -4.94 -8.14
CA PRO A 149 10.45 -6.03 -8.58
C PRO A 149 10.21 -7.03 -7.45
N HIS A 150 8.96 -7.42 -7.28
CA HIS A 150 8.57 -8.44 -6.32
C HIS A 150 7.88 -9.61 -7.02
N PRO A 151 8.08 -10.86 -6.58
CA PRO A 151 7.29 -11.97 -7.09
C PRO A 151 5.80 -11.70 -6.96
N LEU A 152 5.03 -11.86 -8.05
CA LEU A 152 3.56 -11.71 -8.03
C LEU A 152 2.91 -12.79 -7.15
N VAL A 153 3.50 -13.99 -7.13
CA VAL A 153 3.14 -15.07 -6.22
C VAL A 153 4.22 -15.23 -5.15
N ARG A 154 3.92 -14.80 -3.93
CA ARG A 154 4.84 -14.92 -2.79
C ARG A 154 4.45 -16.08 -1.88
N THR A 155 5.43 -16.56 -1.12
CA THR A 155 5.19 -17.52 -0.04
C THR A 155 5.17 -16.76 1.28
N HIS A 156 4.10 -16.89 2.03
CA HIS A 156 3.99 -16.27 3.35
C HIS A 156 5.04 -16.87 4.31
N PRO A 157 5.90 -16.07 4.96
CA PRO A 157 7.07 -16.58 5.66
C PRO A 157 6.76 -17.46 6.89
N LEU A 158 5.59 -17.30 7.49
CA LEU A 158 5.20 -18.06 8.67
C LEU A 158 4.30 -19.26 8.36
N THR A 159 3.38 -19.12 7.38
CA THR A 159 2.40 -20.16 7.08
C THR A 159 2.76 -21.04 5.89
N ASN A 160 3.78 -20.65 5.11
CA ASN A 160 4.17 -21.27 3.83
C ASN A 160 3.07 -21.26 2.75
N GLU A 161 1.98 -20.53 2.98
CA GLU A 161 0.91 -20.41 2.00
C GLU A 161 1.29 -19.48 0.86
N LYS A 162 0.78 -19.75 -0.33
CA LYS A 162 0.94 -18.86 -1.47
C LYS A 162 -0.05 -17.70 -1.37
N ILE A 163 0.45 -16.48 -1.60
CA ILE A 163 -0.32 -15.25 -1.62
C ILE A 163 -0.17 -14.58 -2.99
N LEU A 164 -1.25 -14.01 -3.48
CA LEU A 164 -1.23 -13.12 -4.65
C LEU A 164 -0.78 -11.72 -4.19
N TYR A 165 0.42 -11.30 -4.57
CA TYR A 165 1.00 -10.02 -4.15
C TYR A 165 0.69 -8.92 -5.17
N LEU A 166 -0.55 -8.84 -5.61
CA LEU A 166 -1.05 -7.85 -6.56
C LEU A 166 -1.49 -6.59 -5.83
N ASN A 167 -1.14 -5.43 -6.38
CA ASN A 167 -1.57 -4.12 -5.92
C ASN A 167 -2.30 -3.41 -7.05
N ILE A 168 -3.55 -3.08 -6.84
CA ILE A 168 -4.40 -2.45 -7.86
C ILE A 168 -4.58 -0.93 -7.66
N ALA A 169 -4.01 -0.37 -6.59
CA ALA A 169 -4.12 1.06 -6.31
C ALA A 169 -3.01 1.89 -6.96
N TYR A 170 -1.93 1.27 -7.42
CA TYR A 170 -0.77 1.94 -7.96
C TYR A 170 -0.59 1.67 -9.44
N GLU A 171 0.14 2.54 -10.12
CA GLU A 171 0.65 2.25 -11.45
C GLU A 171 1.60 1.04 -11.35
N LEU A 172 1.50 0.11 -12.28
CA LEU A 172 2.24 -1.14 -12.24
C LEU A 172 2.57 -1.70 -13.62
N GLU A 173 3.52 -2.61 -13.64
CA GLU A 173 3.83 -3.46 -14.80
C GLU A 173 4.34 -4.82 -14.35
N PHE A 174 4.34 -5.77 -15.27
CA PHE A 174 5.04 -7.05 -15.07
C PHE A 174 6.43 -6.96 -15.72
N LYS A 175 7.46 -7.25 -14.94
CA LYS A 175 8.84 -7.19 -15.38
C LYS A 175 9.08 -8.13 -16.58
N ASP A 176 9.79 -7.60 -17.57
CA ASP A 176 10.16 -8.35 -18.80
C ASP A 176 9.00 -8.93 -19.60
N ILE A 177 7.77 -8.45 -19.38
CA ILE A 177 6.57 -8.82 -20.14
C ILE A 177 6.13 -7.63 -20.99
N SER A 178 5.79 -7.89 -22.26
CA SER A 178 5.29 -6.84 -23.14
C SER A 178 3.98 -6.22 -22.60
N PHE A 179 3.76 -4.94 -22.89
CA PHE A 179 2.54 -4.24 -22.49
C PHE A 179 1.26 -4.99 -22.89
N GLU A 180 1.18 -5.46 -24.14
CA GLU A 180 0.01 -6.18 -24.63
C GLU A 180 -0.29 -7.45 -23.83
N LYS A 181 0.75 -8.24 -23.57
CA LYS A 181 0.61 -9.49 -22.79
C LYS A 181 0.29 -9.20 -21.33
N GLY A 182 1.01 -8.26 -20.74
CA GLY A 182 0.83 -7.92 -19.33
C GLY A 182 -0.52 -7.24 -19.05
N SER A 183 -0.94 -6.31 -19.90
CA SER A 183 -2.23 -5.65 -19.79
C SER A 183 -3.40 -6.63 -19.92
N LYS A 184 -3.28 -7.62 -20.84
CA LYS A 184 -4.28 -8.69 -20.97
C LYS A 184 -4.34 -9.61 -19.75
N LEU A 185 -3.19 -9.89 -19.14
CA LEU A 185 -3.14 -10.73 -17.93
C LEU A 185 -3.64 -10.00 -16.69
N PHE A 186 -3.51 -8.68 -16.67
CA PHE A 186 -3.95 -7.82 -15.57
C PHE A 186 -5.46 -7.55 -15.61
N SER A 187 -6.09 -7.53 -16.78
CA SER A 187 -7.54 -7.29 -16.99
C SER A 187 -8.38 -8.50 -16.59
#